data_926a262ce4979b4f2d6dc76da6ef0fe7
#
_entry.id   926a262ce4979b4f2d6dc76da6ef0fe7
#
_cell.length_a   1.000
_cell.length_b   1.000
_cell.length_c   1.000
_cell.angle_alpha   90.00
_cell.angle_beta   90.00
_cell.angle_gamma   90.00
#
_symmetry.space_group_name_H-M   'P 1'
#
loop_
_entity.id
_entity.type
_entity.pdbx_description
1 polymer ?
#
loop_
_entity_poly.entity_id
_entity_poly.type
_entity_poly.pdbx_seq_one_letter_code
_entity_poly.pdbx_strand_id
1 'polypeptide(L)'
;KKSKITFVDIDKDAVKLTKENLKLNDILLNQVYLTNSYHSNKYIKKQFYDLIFANILFNPLKKLAPLFNLIIKPNSFLILSGLLNEQIPYIINFYNKYGFKKKKIFYLNGWGSIIMKRNP
;
A
#
# COMPACT_ATOMS: atom_id res chain seq x y z
N LYS A 1 -19.01 -11.48 4.48
CA LYS A 1 -18.72 -10.03 4.45
C LYS A 1 -17.79 -9.75 3.28
N LYS A 2 -18.14 -8.80 2.43
CA LYS A 2 -17.35 -8.44 1.25
C LYS A 2 -16.43 -7.27 1.58
N SER A 3 -15.16 -7.39 1.17
CA SER A 3 -14.19 -6.30 1.28
C SER A 3 -14.32 -5.35 0.10
N LYS A 4 -14.12 -4.07 0.35
CA LYS A 4 -13.94 -3.06 -0.70
C LYS A 4 -12.46 -2.93 -0.98
N ILE A 5 -12.06 -3.05 -2.25
CA ILE A 5 -10.66 -3.06 -2.62
C ILE A 5 -10.39 -1.94 -3.62
N THR A 6 -9.29 -1.23 -3.41
CA THR A 6 -8.76 -0.24 -4.34
C THR A 6 -7.40 -0.72 -4.83
N PHE A 7 -7.25 -0.85 -6.14
CA PHE A 7 -5.98 -1.15 -6.78
C PHE A 7 -5.43 0.12 -7.42
N VAL A 8 -4.16 0.39 -7.18
CA VAL A 8 -3.48 1.57 -7.71
C VAL A 8 -2.15 1.15 -8.35
N ASP A 9 -1.93 1.54 -9.59
CA ASP A 9 -0.64 1.41 -10.25
C ASP A 9 -0.47 2.61 -11.19
N ILE A 10 0.74 3.17 -11.26
CA ILE A 10 1.02 4.28 -12.18
C ILE A 10 1.08 3.83 -13.64
N ASP A 11 1.25 2.55 -13.89
CA ASP A 11 1.25 1.97 -15.23
C ASP A 11 -0.18 1.62 -15.66
N LYS A 12 -0.64 2.28 -16.73
CA LYS A 12 -1.97 2.02 -17.31
C LYS A 12 -2.15 0.58 -17.77
N ASP A 13 -1.10 -0.04 -18.28
CA ASP A 13 -1.14 -1.43 -18.76
C ASP A 13 -1.29 -2.39 -17.57
N ALA A 14 -0.63 -2.10 -16.44
CA ALA A 14 -0.80 -2.87 -15.21
C ALA A 14 -2.24 -2.75 -14.67
N VAL A 15 -2.84 -1.57 -14.70
CA VAL A 15 -4.25 -1.38 -14.32
C VAL A 15 -5.18 -2.17 -15.21
N LYS A 16 -4.96 -2.15 -16.53
CA LYS A 16 -5.74 -2.92 -17.51
C LYS A 16 -5.62 -4.42 -17.25
N LEU A 17 -4.40 -4.92 -17.04
CA LEU A 17 -4.16 -6.34 -16.75
C LEU A 17 -4.82 -6.77 -15.43
N THR A 18 -4.77 -5.93 -14.40
CA THR A 18 -5.46 -6.17 -13.15
C THR A 18 -6.96 -6.34 -13.37
N LYS A 19 -7.58 -5.48 -14.17
CA LYS A 19 -8.99 -5.57 -14.52
C LYS A 19 -9.32 -6.89 -15.22
N GLU A 20 -8.48 -7.31 -16.18
CA GLU A 20 -8.64 -8.59 -16.88
C GLU A 20 -8.53 -9.79 -15.93
N ASN A 21 -7.53 -9.76 -15.03
CA ASN A 21 -7.34 -10.81 -14.04
C ASN A 21 -8.50 -10.90 -13.04
N LEU A 22 -9.07 -9.79 -12.62
CA LEU A 22 -10.26 -9.78 -11.77
C LEU A 22 -11.45 -10.46 -12.45
N LYS A 23 -11.66 -10.17 -13.73
CA LYS A 23 -12.72 -10.83 -14.53
C LYS A 23 -12.48 -12.33 -14.64
N LEU A 24 -11.25 -12.76 -14.91
CA LEU A 24 -10.89 -14.17 -15.02
C LEU A 24 -11.11 -14.94 -13.70
N ASN A 25 -11.07 -14.25 -12.57
CA ASN A 25 -11.29 -14.84 -11.25
C ASN A 25 -12.70 -14.57 -10.70
N ASP A 26 -13.64 -14.18 -11.55
CA ASP A 26 -15.04 -13.93 -11.20
C ASP A 26 -15.24 -12.88 -10.10
N ILE A 27 -14.32 -11.89 -10.01
CA ILE A 27 -14.43 -10.80 -9.06
C ILE A 27 -15.23 -9.66 -9.66
N LEU A 28 -16.27 -9.24 -8.93
CA LEU A 28 -17.19 -8.19 -9.38
C LEU A 28 -16.49 -6.81 -9.37
N LEU A 29 -16.41 -6.17 -10.52
CA LEU A 29 -15.71 -4.89 -10.69
C LEU A 29 -16.40 -3.72 -9.99
N ASN A 30 -17.67 -3.79 -9.69
CA ASN A 30 -18.40 -2.74 -8.96
C ASN A 30 -17.97 -2.62 -7.48
N GLN A 31 -17.21 -3.59 -6.96
CA GLN A 31 -16.65 -3.57 -5.61
C GLN A 31 -15.17 -3.21 -5.60
N VAL A 32 -14.61 -2.88 -6.76
CA VAL A 32 -13.20 -2.60 -6.97
C VAL A 32 -13.04 -1.23 -7.62
N TYR A 33 -12.17 -0.40 -7.09
CA TYR A 33 -11.75 0.84 -7.73
C TYR A 33 -10.35 0.66 -8.31
N LEU A 34 -10.20 1.01 -9.58
CA LEU A 34 -8.94 0.93 -10.31
C LEU A 34 -8.49 2.33 -10.72
N THR A 35 -7.24 2.69 -10.44
CA THR A 35 -6.68 3.96 -10.83
C THR A 35 -5.20 3.84 -11.16
N ASN A 36 -4.73 4.65 -12.09
CA ASN A 36 -3.32 4.82 -12.41
C ASN A 36 -2.70 6.06 -11.76
N SER A 37 -3.35 6.65 -10.78
CA SER A 37 -2.85 7.82 -10.06
C SER A 37 -2.88 7.61 -8.55
N TYR A 38 -1.74 7.84 -7.89
CA TYR A 38 -1.66 7.83 -6.43
C TYR A 38 -2.44 8.99 -5.80
N HIS A 39 -2.73 10.04 -6.57
CA HIS A 39 -3.42 11.25 -6.10
C HIS A 39 -4.86 11.37 -6.61
N SER A 40 -5.48 10.27 -7.03
CA SER A 40 -6.88 10.27 -7.45
C SER A 40 -7.81 10.58 -6.27
N ASN A 41 -8.57 11.68 -6.36
CA ASN A 41 -9.51 12.08 -5.32
C ASN A 41 -10.61 11.05 -5.03
N LYS A 42 -10.85 10.13 -5.96
CA LYS A 42 -11.89 9.11 -5.80
C LYS A 42 -11.59 8.10 -4.71
N TYR A 43 -10.30 7.78 -4.46
CA TYR A 43 -9.93 6.83 -3.40
C TYR A 43 -9.26 7.49 -2.19
N ILE A 44 -8.84 8.75 -2.30
CA ILE A 44 -8.23 9.50 -1.19
C ILE A 44 -9.32 9.92 -0.23
N LYS A 45 -9.48 9.16 0.84
CA LYS A 45 -10.44 9.45 1.92
C LYS A 45 -9.71 9.33 3.26
N LYS A 46 -9.82 10.38 4.07
CA LYS A 46 -9.17 10.42 5.39
C LYS A 46 -9.64 9.27 6.26
N GLN A 47 -8.69 8.52 6.85
CA GLN A 47 -8.96 7.45 7.81
C GLN A 47 -10.01 6.44 7.30
N PHE A 48 -9.86 6.02 6.06
CA PHE A 48 -10.84 5.15 5.39
C PHE A 48 -10.38 3.67 5.33
N TYR A 49 -9.09 3.43 5.06
CA TYR A 49 -8.58 2.08 4.82
C TYR A 49 -8.22 1.36 6.10
N ASP A 50 -8.60 0.09 6.19
CA ASP A 50 -8.25 -0.82 7.29
C ASP A 50 -6.89 -1.49 7.07
N LEU A 51 -6.43 -1.57 5.81
CA LEU A 51 -5.18 -2.20 5.44
C LEU A 51 -4.69 -1.61 4.13
N ILE A 52 -3.40 -1.34 4.05
CA ILE A 52 -2.72 -0.93 2.82
C ILE A 52 -1.57 -1.90 2.54
N PHE A 53 -1.52 -2.42 1.31
CA PHE A 53 -0.35 -3.10 0.77
C PHE A 53 0.35 -2.20 -0.23
N ALA A 54 1.65 -2.03 -0.10
CA ALA A 54 2.46 -1.29 -1.06
C ALA A 54 3.71 -2.09 -1.45
N ASN A 55 3.75 -2.53 -2.69
CA ASN A 55 4.90 -3.22 -3.28
C ASN A 55 5.39 -2.40 -4.46
N ILE A 56 6.18 -1.37 -4.17
CA ILE A 56 6.69 -0.38 -5.11
C ILE A 56 8.14 -0.04 -4.77
N LEU A 57 8.80 0.69 -5.68
CA LEU A 57 10.20 1.08 -5.51
C LEU A 57 10.39 2.00 -4.29
N PHE A 58 11.62 1.99 -3.76
CA PHE A 58 12.01 2.71 -2.54
C PHE A 58 11.66 4.20 -2.54
N ASN A 59 12.03 4.94 -3.59
CA ASN A 59 11.79 6.38 -3.62
C ASN A 59 10.30 6.76 -3.70
N PRO A 60 9.50 6.17 -4.60
CA PRO A 60 8.05 6.37 -4.57
C PRO A 60 7.43 5.99 -3.22
N LEU A 61 7.88 4.91 -2.60
CA LEU A 61 7.37 4.45 -1.31
C LEU A 61 7.58 5.50 -0.22
N LYS A 62 8.75 6.14 -0.18
CA LYS A 62 9.02 7.25 0.74
C LYS A 62 8.06 8.42 0.52
N LYS A 63 7.83 8.80 -0.74
CA LYS A 63 6.95 9.92 -1.08
C LYS A 63 5.50 9.70 -0.68
N LEU A 64 5.05 8.46 -0.59
CA LEU A 64 3.67 8.11 -0.24
C LEU A 64 3.41 8.05 1.27
N ALA A 65 4.41 8.15 2.12
CA ALA A 65 4.23 8.07 3.57
C ALA A 65 3.22 9.08 4.13
N PRO A 66 3.25 10.38 3.75
CA PRO A 66 2.22 11.34 4.19
C PRO A 66 0.81 10.95 3.74
N LEU A 67 0.67 10.47 2.51
CA LEU A 67 -0.63 10.04 1.97
C LEU A 67 -1.15 8.82 2.75
N PHE A 68 -0.31 7.82 2.98
CA PHE A 68 -0.70 6.63 3.73
C PHE A 68 -1.13 6.99 5.16
N ASN A 69 -0.44 7.91 5.82
CA ASN A 69 -0.87 8.41 7.12
C ASN A 69 -2.26 9.05 7.08
N LEU A 70 -2.54 9.80 6.02
CA LEU A 70 -3.84 10.48 5.85
C LEU A 70 -4.99 9.49 5.67
N ILE A 71 -4.81 8.47 4.82
CA ILE A 71 -5.92 7.63 4.34
C ILE A 71 -6.16 6.38 5.17
N ILE A 72 -5.17 5.89 5.93
CA ILE A 72 -5.32 4.71 6.76
C ILE A 72 -5.93 5.07 8.12
N LYS A 73 -6.74 4.19 8.67
CA LYS A 73 -7.31 4.37 10.00
C LYS A 73 -6.25 4.26 11.11
N PRO A 74 -6.42 4.94 12.24
CA PRO A 74 -5.59 4.69 13.42
C PRO A 74 -5.61 3.21 13.82
N ASN A 75 -4.49 2.71 14.32
CA ASN A 75 -4.30 1.30 14.72
C ASN A 75 -4.38 0.28 13.59
N SER A 76 -4.52 0.70 12.34
CA SER A 76 -4.53 -0.18 11.17
C SER A 76 -3.13 -0.47 10.65
N PHE A 77 -3.03 -1.45 9.76
CA PHE A 77 -1.74 -1.97 9.32
C PHE A 77 -1.39 -1.53 7.90
N LEU A 78 -0.11 -1.28 7.71
CA LEU A 78 0.53 -1.00 6.44
C LEU A 78 1.57 -2.09 6.18
N ILE A 79 1.52 -2.72 5.02
CA ILE A 79 2.48 -3.74 4.63
C ILE A 79 3.28 -3.20 3.44
N LEU A 80 4.58 -3.07 3.64
CA LEU A 80 5.53 -2.59 2.64
C LEU A 80 6.38 -3.75 2.16
N SER A 81 6.53 -3.89 0.86
CA SER A 81 7.38 -4.94 0.27
C SER A 81 8.11 -4.43 -0.98
N GLY A 82 8.91 -5.31 -1.61
CA GLY A 82 9.73 -4.92 -2.74
C GLY A 82 10.95 -4.10 -2.34
N LEU A 83 11.42 -4.25 -1.10
CA LEU A 83 12.56 -3.53 -0.54
C LEU A 83 13.80 -4.43 -0.50
N LEU A 84 14.95 -3.88 -0.82
CA LEU A 84 16.23 -4.54 -0.53
C LEU A 84 16.49 -4.51 0.98
N ASN A 85 17.20 -5.51 1.50
CA ASN A 85 17.47 -5.61 2.94
C ASN A 85 18.10 -4.33 3.49
N GLU A 86 19.06 -3.73 2.78
CA GLU A 86 19.74 -2.51 3.19
C GLU A 86 18.85 -1.27 3.21
N GLN A 87 17.69 -1.29 2.52
CA GLN A 87 16.72 -0.19 2.50
C GLN A 87 15.79 -0.19 3.71
N ILE A 88 15.64 -1.33 4.37
CA ILE A 88 14.68 -1.54 5.46
C ILE A 88 14.85 -0.54 6.62
N PRO A 89 16.05 -0.33 7.19
CA PRO A 89 16.22 0.63 8.29
C PRO A 89 15.82 2.06 7.90
N TYR A 90 16.13 2.47 6.68
CA TYR A 90 15.79 3.81 6.18
C TYR A 90 14.28 4.01 6.05
N ILE A 91 13.58 3.01 5.53
CA ILE A 91 12.12 3.06 5.41
C ILE A 91 11.46 3.11 6.79
N ILE A 92 11.90 2.28 7.72
CA ILE A 92 11.36 2.28 9.09
C ILE A 92 11.54 3.66 9.74
N ASN A 93 12.74 4.24 9.68
CA ASN A 93 13.00 5.55 10.26
C ASN A 93 12.17 6.65 9.60
N PHE A 94 11.99 6.57 8.28
CA PHE A 94 11.21 7.54 7.54
C PHE A 94 9.72 7.46 7.90
N TYR A 95 9.15 6.26 7.91
CA TYR A 95 7.74 6.05 8.24
C TYR A 95 7.43 6.33 9.71
N ASN A 96 8.39 6.14 10.63
CA ASN A 96 8.21 6.54 12.02
C ASN A 96 7.88 8.02 12.16
N LYS A 97 8.42 8.88 11.33
CA LYS A 97 8.13 10.33 11.31
C LYS A 97 6.69 10.63 10.89
N TYR A 98 6.06 9.71 10.20
CA TYR A 98 4.67 9.85 9.71
C TYR A 98 3.67 9.00 10.49
N GLY A 99 4.02 8.63 11.73
CA GLY A 99 3.08 7.99 12.64
C GLY A 99 2.92 6.49 12.48
N PHE A 100 3.91 5.81 11.90
CA PHE A 100 3.92 4.34 11.79
C PHE A 100 5.01 3.73 12.65
N LYS A 101 4.71 2.61 13.30
CA LYS A 101 5.67 1.80 14.06
C LYS A 101 5.86 0.44 13.42
N LYS A 102 7.12 0.00 13.34
CA LYS A 102 7.44 -1.36 12.89
C LYS A 102 6.84 -2.39 13.84
N LYS A 103 6.18 -3.40 13.29
CA LYS A 103 5.71 -4.57 14.04
C LYS A 103 6.52 -5.81 13.73
N LYS A 104 6.80 -6.09 12.46
CA LYS A 104 7.55 -7.27 12.05
C LYS A 104 8.27 -7.02 10.73
N ILE A 105 9.44 -7.65 10.58
CA ILE A 105 10.21 -7.64 9.33
C ILE A 105 10.37 -9.08 8.87
N PHE A 106 10.22 -9.31 7.58
CA PHE A 106 10.49 -10.58 6.91
C PHE A 106 11.61 -10.39 5.91
N TYR A 107 12.58 -11.30 5.90
CA TYR A 107 13.69 -11.31 4.95
C TYR A 107 13.66 -12.60 4.14
N LEU A 108 13.83 -12.48 2.82
CA LEU A 108 13.92 -13.63 1.92
C LEU A 108 14.78 -13.27 0.70
N ASN A 109 15.90 -13.97 0.53
CA ASN A 109 16.77 -13.85 -0.65
C ASN A 109 17.18 -12.40 -1.00
N GLY A 110 17.57 -11.63 0.01
CA GLY A 110 18.00 -10.24 -0.17
C GLY A 110 16.86 -9.22 -0.24
N TRP A 111 15.61 -9.66 -0.23
CA TRP A 111 14.41 -8.83 -0.20
C TRP A 111 13.77 -8.83 1.18
N GLY A 112 13.13 -7.73 1.50
CA GLY A 112 12.44 -7.58 2.77
C GLY A 112 11.03 -7.03 2.65
N SER A 113 10.21 -7.41 3.62
CA SER A 113 8.86 -6.89 3.80
C SER A 113 8.65 -6.46 5.24
N ILE A 114 7.90 -5.41 5.44
CA ILE A 114 7.68 -4.83 6.77
C ILE A 114 6.19 -4.73 7.03
N ILE A 115 5.76 -5.19 8.21
CA ILE A 115 4.45 -4.86 8.75
C ILE A 115 4.63 -3.67 9.67
N MET A 116 3.92 -2.59 9.38
CA MET A 116 3.88 -1.38 10.21
C MET A 116 2.46 -1.15 10.70
N LYS A 117 2.36 -0.56 11.87
CA LYS A 117 1.07 -0.19 12.46
C LYS A 117 0.99 1.33 12.60
N ARG A 118 -0.13 1.91 12.20
CA ARG A 118 -0.37 3.33 12.42
C ARG A 118 -0.63 3.58 13.91
N ASN A 119 -0.05 4.64 14.45
CA ASN A 119 -0.29 5.10 15.82
C ASN A 119 -1.79 5.41 16.06
N PRO A 120 -2.25 5.33 17.29
CA PRO A 120 -3.61 5.69 17.68
C PRO A 120 -4.02 7.10 17.23
#